data_dc78d189725f519fb4dc1b4aeda768dc
#
_entry.id   dc78d189725f519fb4dc1b4aeda768dc
#
_cell.length_a   1.000
_cell.length_b   1.000
_cell.length_c   1.000
_cell.angle_alpha   90.00
_cell.angle_beta   90.00
_cell.angle_gamma   90.00
#
_symmetry.space_group_name_H-M   'P 1'
#
loop_
_entity.id
_entity.type
_entity.pdbx_description
1 polymer ?
#
loop_
_entity_poly.entity_id
_entity_poly.type
_entity_poly.pdbx_seq_one_letter_code
_entity_poly.pdbx_strand_id
1 'polypeptide(L)'
;MSYTLRLYAFEDATPEQLRAAEQRFRKALEETLGDAGLALPVYAAYTRLVSIYGESPADDVMSDYEELVFKQWQAAELAAMTAALGPDRYMGEAQFEISA
;
A
#
# COMPACT_ATOMS: atom_id res chain seq x y z
N MET A 1 5.69 13.81 -8.77
CA MET A 1 6.49 12.70 -9.29
C MET A 1 5.61 11.49 -9.56
N SER A 2 5.89 10.78 -10.63
CA SER A 2 5.16 9.55 -10.94
C SER A 2 5.86 8.35 -10.30
N TYR A 3 5.11 7.32 -10.08
CA TYR A 3 5.61 6.05 -9.57
C TYR A 3 4.97 4.91 -10.35
N THR A 4 5.60 3.75 -10.33
CA THR A 4 5.09 2.54 -10.97
C THR A 4 4.46 1.66 -9.90
N LEU A 5 3.26 1.19 -10.18
CA LEU A 5 2.52 0.28 -9.32
C LEU A 5 2.17 -0.97 -10.12
N ARG A 6 2.47 -2.14 -9.55
CA ARG A 6 2.08 -3.42 -10.13
C ARG A 6 1.40 -4.28 -9.08
N LEU A 7 0.34 -4.97 -9.48
CA LEU A 7 -0.30 -5.99 -8.68
C LEU A 7 0.05 -7.36 -9.23
N TYR A 8 0.27 -8.30 -8.31
CA TYR A 8 0.59 -9.69 -8.63
C TYR A 8 -0.38 -10.63 -7.94
N ALA A 9 -0.39 -11.86 -8.42
CA ALA A 9 -1.02 -13.00 -7.74
C ALA A 9 -2.51 -12.85 -7.44
N PHE A 10 -3.24 -12.20 -8.34
CA PHE A 10 -4.68 -12.38 -8.39
C PHE A 10 -4.93 -13.71 -9.08
N GLU A 11 -5.37 -14.72 -8.34
CA GLU A 11 -5.76 -15.99 -8.96
C GLU A 11 -6.86 -15.74 -10.01
N ASP A 12 -6.67 -16.34 -11.18
CA ASP A 12 -7.64 -16.30 -12.27
C ASP A 12 -7.95 -14.90 -12.83
N ALA A 13 -7.16 -13.90 -12.50
CA ALA A 13 -7.38 -12.56 -13.04
C ALA A 13 -6.80 -12.43 -14.45
N THR A 14 -7.58 -11.86 -15.36
CA THR A 14 -7.10 -11.52 -16.69
C THR A 14 -6.20 -10.26 -16.60
N PRO A 15 -5.35 -10.03 -17.63
CA PRO A 15 -4.57 -8.79 -17.67
C PRO A 15 -5.42 -7.51 -17.57
N GLU A 16 -6.63 -7.54 -18.14
CA GLU A 16 -7.53 -6.40 -18.06
C GLU A 16 -8.05 -6.19 -16.64
N GLN A 17 -8.38 -7.28 -15.94
CA GLN A 17 -8.82 -7.23 -14.55
C GLN A 17 -7.69 -6.72 -13.64
N LEU A 18 -6.45 -7.15 -13.88
CA LEU A 18 -5.29 -6.66 -13.12
C LEU A 18 -5.09 -5.16 -13.33
N ARG A 19 -5.20 -4.68 -14.56
CA ARG A 19 -5.04 -3.25 -14.82
C ARG A 19 -6.14 -2.42 -14.15
N ALA A 20 -7.37 -2.91 -14.21
CA ALA A 20 -8.49 -2.23 -13.54
C ALA A 20 -8.28 -2.20 -12.02
N ALA A 21 -7.82 -3.32 -11.44
CA ALA A 21 -7.53 -3.41 -10.02
C ALA A 21 -6.38 -2.46 -9.62
N GLU A 22 -5.34 -2.37 -10.46
CA GLU A 22 -4.24 -1.43 -10.22
C GLU A 22 -4.71 0.02 -10.20
N GLN A 23 -5.62 0.38 -11.09
CA GLN A 23 -6.18 1.73 -11.12
C GLN A 23 -7.00 2.02 -9.85
N ARG A 24 -7.80 1.07 -9.41
CA ARG A 24 -8.56 1.21 -8.15
C ARG A 24 -7.63 1.29 -6.95
N PHE A 25 -6.57 0.49 -6.93
CA PHE A 25 -5.56 0.53 -5.88
C PHE A 25 -4.90 1.90 -5.81
N ARG A 26 -4.42 2.39 -6.95
CA ARG A 26 -3.76 3.69 -7.05
C ARG A 26 -4.67 4.81 -6.58
N LYS A 27 -5.91 4.82 -7.04
CA LYS A 27 -6.88 5.86 -6.68
C LYS A 27 -7.12 5.88 -5.17
N ALA A 28 -7.38 4.73 -4.57
CA ALA A 28 -7.64 4.65 -3.13
C ALA A 28 -6.40 5.02 -2.31
N LEU A 29 -5.21 4.59 -2.75
CA LEU A 29 -3.95 4.93 -2.12
C LEU A 29 -3.73 6.44 -2.09
N GLU A 30 -3.87 7.07 -3.24
CA GLU A 30 -3.66 8.52 -3.37
C GLU A 30 -4.70 9.33 -2.62
N GLU A 31 -5.96 8.90 -2.64
CA GLU A 31 -7.02 9.56 -1.87
C GLU A 31 -6.78 9.46 -0.36
N THR A 32 -6.33 8.31 0.12
CA THR A 32 -6.07 8.12 1.54
C THR A 32 -4.86 8.93 2.00
N LEU A 33 -3.82 8.99 1.19
CA LEU A 33 -2.63 9.80 1.48
C LEU A 33 -2.87 11.30 1.28
N GLY A 34 -3.86 11.66 0.46
CA GLY A 34 -4.20 13.04 0.18
C GLY A 34 -3.47 13.66 -1.01
N ASP A 35 -2.44 13.03 -1.52
CA ASP A 35 -1.64 13.53 -2.65
C ASP A 35 -0.90 12.36 -3.30
N ALA A 36 -0.99 12.29 -4.63
CA ALA A 36 -0.28 11.28 -5.41
C ALA A 36 1.24 11.33 -5.18
N GLY A 37 1.78 12.52 -4.96
CA GLY A 37 3.22 12.70 -4.71
C GLY A 37 3.70 12.13 -3.39
N LEU A 38 2.80 11.76 -2.47
CA LEU A 38 3.16 11.15 -1.19
C LEU A 38 3.32 9.64 -1.25
N ALA A 39 2.82 8.98 -2.30
CA ALA A 39 2.79 7.52 -2.36
C ALA A 39 4.19 6.91 -2.23
N LEU A 40 5.12 7.32 -3.07
CA LEU A 40 6.47 6.77 -3.04
C LEU A 40 7.25 7.17 -1.79
N PRO A 41 7.30 8.46 -1.37
CA PRO A 41 8.00 8.84 -0.14
C PRO A 41 7.47 8.15 1.12
N VAL A 42 6.15 8.05 1.28
CA VAL A 42 5.55 7.40 2.45
C VAL A 42 5.83 5.90 2.44
N TYR A 43 5.72 5.27 1.27
CA TYR A 43 6.06 3.85 1.15
C TYR A 43 7.54 3.59 1.48
N ALA A 44 8.44 4.42 0.97
CA ALA A 44 9.87 4.30 1.25
C ALA A 44 10.16 4.46 2.75
N ALA A 45 9.53 5.42 3.40
CA ALA A 45 9.66 5.62 4.84
C ALA A 45 9.11 4.42 5.61
N TYR A 46 7.96 3.90 5.21
CA TYR A 46 7.37 2.71 5.84
C TYR A 46 8.28 1.49 5.71
N THR A 47 8.80 1.19 4.52
CA THR A 47 9.68 0.04 4.32
C THR A 47 10.96 0.16 5.14
N ARG A 48 11.48 1.36 5.31
CA ARG A 48 12.64 1.62 6.17
C ARG A 48 12.30 1.30 7.62
N LEU A 49 11.14 1.74 8.12
CA LEU A 49 10.71 1.46 9.48
C LEU A 49 10.51 -0.04 9.70
N VAL A 50 9.94 -0.74 8.73
CA VAL A 50 9.79 -2.20 8.78
C VAL A 50 11.16 -2.90 8.87
N SER A 51 12.15 -2.40 8.14
CA SER A 51 13.49 -2.99 8.19
C SER A 51 14.18 -2.79 9.54
N ILE A 52 13.82 -1.72 10.27
CA ILE A 52 14.39 -1.40 11.59
C ILE A 52 13.62 -2.11 12.71
N TYR A 53 12.30 -2.05 12.67
CA TYR A 53 11.44 -2.45 13.81
C TYR A 53 10.62 -3.71 13.55
N GLY A 54 10.57 -4.21 12.31
CA GLY A 54 9.71 -5.33 11.93
C GLY A 54 8.31 -4.88 11.51
N GLU A 55 7.50 -5.83 11.07
CA GLU A 55 6.16 -5.56 10.56
C GLU A 55 5.14 -5.27 11.66
N SER A 56 5.39 -5.77 12.87
CA SER A 56 4.51 -5.59 14.02
C SER A 56 5.34 -5.12 15.20
N PRO A 57 5.83 -3.88 15.17
CA PRO A 57 6.67 -3.37 16.25
C PRO A 57 5.89 -3.26 17.56
N ALA A 58 6.60 -3.50 18.67
CA ALA A 58 6.03 -3.31 19.99
C ALA A 58 5.72 -1.84 20.23
N ASP A 59 4.80 -1.57 21.16
CA ASP A 59 4.51 -0.21 21.59
C ASP A 59 5.79 0.44 22.13
N ASP A 60 5.93 1.73 21.93
CA ASP A 60 7.01 2.57 22.46
C ASP A 60 8.39 2.41 21.81
N VAL A 61 8.55 1.52 20.80
CA VAL A 61 9.85 1.41 20.12
C VAL A 61 10.06 2.50 19.06
N MET A 62 8.97 3.04 18.50
CA MET A 62 9.05 4.11 17.51
C MET A 62 8.73 5.46 18.15
N SER A 63 9.32 6.53 17.61
CA SER A 63 8.92 7.89 17.97
C SER A 63 7.49 8.17 17.50
N ASP A 64 6.88 9.24 18.01
CA ASP A 64 5.53 9.63 17.61
C ASP A 64 5.45 9.90 16.10
N TYR A 65 6.47 10.52 15.54
CA TYR A 65 6.54 10.78 14.10
C TYR A 65 6.64 9.49 13.29
N GLU A 66 7.50 8.57 13.71
CA GLU A 66 7.67 7.28 13.03
C GLU A 66 6.38 6.47 13.08
N GLU A 67 5.72 6.46 14.23
CA GLU A 67 4.43 5.77 14.38
C GLU A 67 3.36 6.38 13.48
N LEU A 68 3.33 7.71 13.34
CA LEU A 68 2.39 8.40 12.46
C LEU A 68 2.58 7.96 11.00
N VAL A 69 3.82 7.94 10.53
CA VAL A 69 4.13 7.52 9.15
C VAL A 69 3.78 6.04 8.95
N PHE A 70 4.12 5.20 9.91
CA PHE A 70 3.83 3.77 9.86
C PHE A 70 2.33 3.51 9.71
N LYS A 71 1.53 4.14 10.56
CA LYS A 71 0.06 4.01 10.53
C LYS A 71 -0.55 4.63 9.28
N GLN A 72 0.00 5.73 8.81
CA GLN A 72 -0.47 6.40 7.59
C GLN A 72 -0.35 5.45 6.40
N TRP A 73 0.78 4.80 6.24
CA TRP A 73 0.96 3.84 5.16
C TRP A 73 0.04 2.62 5.32
N GLN A 74 -0.07 2.06 6.53
CA GLN A 74 -0.92 0.91 6.78
C GLN A 74 -2.37 1.19 6.42
N ALA A 75 -2.89 2.35 6.79
CA ALA A 75 -4.25 2.76 6.45
C ALA A 75 -4.44 2.91 4.95
N ALA A 76 -3.48 3.52 4.27
CA ALA A 76 -3.53 3.71 2.83
C ALA A 76 -3.45 2.37 2.07
N GLU A 77 -2.57 1.47 2.51
CA GLU A 77 -2.44 0.14 1.92
C GLU A 77 -3.73 -0.67 2.10
N LEU A 78 -4.31 -0.64 3.28
CA LEU A 78 -5.56 -1.35 3.55
C LEU A 78 -6.69 -0.84 2.64
N ALA A 79 -6.84 0.47 2.53
CA ALA A 79 -7.84 1.08 1.66
C ALA A 79 -7.61 0.71 0.20
N ALA A 80 -6.35 0.74 -0.23
CA ALA A 80 -5.97 0.43 -1.62
C ALA A 80 -6.22 -1.04 -1.95
N MET A 81 -5.84 -1.95 -1.07
CA MET A 81 -6.05 -3.38 -1.27
C MET A 81 -7.54 -3.72 -1.29
N THR A 82 -8.31 -3.13 -0.38
CA THR A 82 -9.75 -3.33 -0.34
C THR A 82 -10.40 -2.85 -1.65
N ALA A 83 -10.00 -1.71 -2.16
CA ALA A 83 -10.51 -1.18 -3.42
C ALA A 83 -10.13 -2.06 -4.60
N ALA A 84 -8.91 -2.58 -4.62
CA ALA A 84 -8.42 -3.43 -5.71
C ALA A 84 -9.13 -4.78 -5.74
N LEU A 85 -9.25 -5.43 -4.58
CA LEU A 85 -9.82 -6.77 -4.46
C LEU A 85 -11.34 -6.78 -4.47
N GLY A 86 -11.95 -5.71 -3.97
CA GLY A 86 -13.40 -5.68 -3.76
C GLY A 86 -13.78 -6.41 -2.47
N PRO A 87 -15.05 -6.32 -2.06
CA PRO A 87 -15.50 -6.80 -0.75
C PRO A 87 -15.48 -8.32 -0.58
N ASP A 88 -15.53 -9.07 -1.68
CA ASP A 88 -15.67 -10.53 -1.64
C ASP A 88 -14.34 -11.28 -1.78
N ARG A 89 -13.23 -10.54 -1.89
CA ARG A 89 -11.92 -11.14 -2.09
C ARG A 89 -11.07 -11.13 -0.83
N TYR A 90 -10.31 -12.21 -0.63
CA TYR A 90 -9.37 -12.32 0.46
C TYR A 90 -8.10 -11.53 0.14
N MET A 91 -7.78 -10.56 0.98
CA MET A 91 -6.68 -9.60 0.71
C MET A 91 -5.30 -10.24 0.68
N GLY A 92 -5.11 -11.37 1.37
CA GLY A 92 -3.83 -12.08 1.38
C GLY A 92 -3.42 -12.69 0.05
N GLU A 93 -4.34 -12.76 -0.90
CA GLU A 93 -4.07 -13.33 -2.22
C GLU A 93 -3.42 -12.33 -3.18
N ALA A 94 -3.42 -11.05 -2.84
CA ALA A 94 -2.84 -10.01 -3.69
C ALA A 94 -1.55 -9.49 -3.11
N GLN A 95 -0.60 -9.25 -3.99
CA GLN A 95 0.68 -8.61 -3.66
C GLN A 95 0.87 -7.43 -4.59
N PHE A 96 1.60 -6.44 -4.12
CA PHE A 96 1.88 -5.26 -4.93
C PHE A 96 3.35 -4.87 -4.84
N GLU A 97 3.78 -4.09 -5.83
CA GLU A 97 5.11 -3.51 -5.87
C GLU A 97 4.97 -2.04 -6.28
N ILE A 98 5.63 -1.16 -5.54
CA ILE A 98 5.71 0.27 -5.85
C ILE A 98 7.18 0.62 -6.05
N SER A 99 7.48 1.32 -7.14
CA SER A 99 8.84 1.75 -7.46
C SER A 99 8.84 3.12 -8.15
N ALA A 100 10.01 3.72 -8.16
CA ALA A 100 10.19 5.01 -8.83
C ALA A 100 10.06 4.90 -10.35
#